data_4929a7e84dfdf461d7445b88e00cdbb0
#
_entry.id   4929a7e84dfdf461d7445b88e00cdbb0
#
_cell.length_a   1.000
_cell.length_b   1.000
_cell.length_c   1.000
_cell.angle_alpha   90.00
_cell.angle_beta   90.00
_cell.angle_gamma   90.00
#
_symmetry.space_group_name_H-M   'P 1'
#
loop_
_entity.id
_entity.type
_entity.pdbx_description
1 polymer ?
#
loop_
_entity_poly.entity_id
_entity_poly.type
_entity_poly.pdbx_seq_one_letter_code
_entity_poly.pdbx_strand_id
1 'polypeptide(L)'
;MRRGPWIIVALAFLMLAIGTGSGSAATSSGAGGWTWPVVGPVIQAFDPPDTPYGSGHRGIDIAAEVGTTIVAPADGTVSFAGPIGGYLFVTIDHGGGLSSTYSWLSAKLVRKGVRVLHDQPIALTGWGHPGAPIPHLHLGVKLDGTYVDPLSCLGPVSLASFVRLAPFP
;
A
#
# COMPACT_ATOMS: atom_id res chain seq x y z
N MET A 1 46.15 1.02 -69.73
CA MET A 1 45.93 0.81 -68.30
C MET A 1 44.99 1.93 -67.80
N ARG A 2 43.69 1.64 -67.70
CA ARG A 2 42.64 2.61 -67.28
C ARG A 2 42.04 2.10 -65.97
N ARG A 3 42.23 2.84 -64.88
CA ARG A 3 41.61 2.57 -63.58
C ARG A 3 40.27 3.37 -63.53
N GLY A 4 39.17 2.65 -63.45
CA GLY A 4 37.82 3.27 -63.28
C GLY A 4 37.56 3.60 -61.81
N PRO A 5 36.76 4.62 -61.50
CA PRO A 5 36.45 5.02 -60.14
C PRO A 5 35.32 4.16 -59.56
N TRP A 6 35.51 3.72 -58.33
CA TRP A 6 34.52 3.01 -57.51
C TRP A 6 33.57 4.04 -56.90
N ILE A 7 32.30 3.97 -57.28
CA ILE A 7 31.23 4.76 -56.66
C ILE A 7 30.75 4.01 -55.45
N ILE A 8 31.08 4.55 -54.27
CA ILE A 8 30.51 4.08 -53.00
C ILE A 8 29.15 4.74 -52.81
N VAL A 9 28.10 3.95 -52.96
CA VAL A 9 26.73 4.39 -52.62
C VAL A 9 26.54 4.15 -51.13
N ALA A 10 26.59 5.24 -50.34
CA ALA A 10 26.25 5.20 -48.95
C ALA A 10 24.70 5.19 -48.77
N LEU A 11 24.14 4.04 -48.40
CA LEU A 11 22.74 3.95 -48.00
C LEU A 11 22.64 4.51 -46.55
N ALA A 12 22.08 5.70 -46.42
CA ALA A 12 21.69 6.25 -45.13
C ALA A 12 20.39 5.57 -44.64
N PHE A 13 20.52 4.67 -43.66
CA PHE A 13 19.37 4.12 -42.94
C PHE A 13 18.87 5.18 -41.97
N LEU A 14 17.75 5.83 -42.30
CA LEU A 14 17.03 6.71 -41.38
C LEU A 14 16.23 5.83 -40.39
N MET A 15 16.79 5.59 -39.20
CA MET A 15 16.08 4.96 -38.10
C MET A 15 15.06 5.95 -37.51
N LEU A 16 13.80 5.75 -37.89
CA LEU A 16 12.67 6.45 -37.25
C LEU A 16 12.42 5.82 -35.86
N ALA A 17 12.94 6.43 -34.81
CA ALA A 17 12.67 6.02 -33.44
C ALA A 17 11.23 6.40 -33.09
N ILE A 18 10.31 5.43 -33.15
CA ILE A 18 8.97 5.56 -32.59
C ILE A 18 9.11 5.45 -31.08
N GLY A 19 9.19 6.61 -30.41
CA GLY A 19 9.11 6.71 -28.97
C GLY A 19 7.72 6.33 -28.50
N THR A 20 7.53 5.08 -28.03
CA THR A 20 6.33 4.72 -27.27
C THR A 20 6.44 5.34 -25.89
N GLY A 21 5.94 6.56 -25.75
CA GLY A 21 5.75 7.17 -24.45
C GLY A 21 4.71 6.38 -23.67
N SER A 22 5.18 5.48 -22.80
CA SER A 22 4.31 4.89 -21.77
C SER A 22 3.93 6.00 -20.79
N GLY A 23 2.84 6.70 -21.09
CA GLY A 23 2.19 7.58 -20.14
C GLY A 23 1.68 6.73 -18.99
N SER A 24 2.41 6.70 -17.87
CA SER A 24 1.84 6.28 -16.60
C SER A 24 0.71 7.25 -16.28
N ALA A 25 -0.53 6.81 -16.51
CA ALA A 25 -1.68 7.45 -15.93
C ALA A 25 -1.55 7.29 -14.41
N ALA A 26 -1.13 8.37 -13.73
CA ALA A 26 -1.31 8.49 -12.30
C ALA A 26 -2.82 8.55 -12.07
N THR A 27 -3.43 7.41 -11.76
CA THR A 27 -4.77 7.37 -11.21
C THR A 27 -4.70 8.06 -9.86
N SER A 28 -5.15 9.32 -9.81
CA SER A 28 -5.43 10.02 -8.57
C SER A 28 -6.49 9.23 -7.83
N SER A 29 -6.11 8.46 -6.81
CA SER A 29 -7.02 7.87 -5.85
C SER A 29 -7.65 9.03 -5.09
N GLY A 30 -8.80 9.49 -5.57
CA GLY A 30 -9.64 10.43 -4.84
C GLY A 30 -10.11 9.79 -3.53
N ALA A 31 -10.42 10.63 -2.55
CA ALA A 31 -10.93 10.23 -1.24
C ALA A 31 -12.01 9.12 -1.38
N GLY A 32 -11.82 7.99 -0.70
CA GLY A 32 -12.73 6.85 -0.69
C GLY A 32 -12.40 5.71 -1.65
N GLY A 33 -11.21 5.66 -2.24
CA GLY A 33 -10.81 4.62 -3.19
C GLY A 33 -9.86 3.53 -2.64
N TRP A 34 -9.51 3.55 -1.36
CA TRP A 34 -8.65 2.51 -0.76
C TRP A 34 -9.42 1.22 -0.51
N THR A 35 -8.78 0.08 -0.81
CA THR A 35 -9.30 -1.21 -0.36
C THR A 35 -8.95 -1.45 1.10
N TRP A 36 -9.70 -2.35 1.74
CA TRP A 36 -9.42 -2.76 3.11
C TRP A 36 -8.14 -3.60 3.14
N PRO A 37 -7.14 -3.24 3.98
CA PRO A 37 -5.89 -3.99 4.04
C PRO A 37 -6.05 -5.40 4.61
N VAL A 38 -7.03 -5.59 5.48
CA VAL A 38 -7.56 -6.89 5.94
C VAL A 38 -9.07 -6.79 6.03
N VAL A 39 -9.70 -7.95 6.01
CA VAL A 39 -11.15 -8.09 6.10
C VAL A 39 -11.54 -8.46 7.51
N GLY A 40 -12.33 -7.63 8.17
CA GLY A 40 -12.80 -7.85 9.53
C GLY A 40 -13.60 -6.66 10.06
N PRO A 41 -14.29 -6.82 11.19
CA PRO A 41 -14.97 -5.71 11.84
C PRO A 41 -13.97 -4.73 12.46
N VAL A 42 -14.30 -3.45 12.43
CA VAL A 42 -13.60 -2.43 13.23
C VAL A 42 -14.01 -2.60 14.68
N ILE A 43 -13.06 -2.93 15.55
CA ILE A 43 -13.26 -3.18 16.98
C ILE A 43 -12.86 -2.00 17.85
N GLN A 44 -12.04 -1.08 17.33
CA GLN A 44 -11.73 0.19 17.95
C GLN A 44 -11.68 1.28 16.88
N ALA A 45 -12.47 2.32 17.06
CA ALA A 45 -12.55 3.45 16.13
C ALA A 45 -11.40 4.45 16.36
N PHE A 46 -11.20 5.33 15.39
CA PHE A 46 -10.31 6.48 15.51
C PHE A 46 -10.82 7.43 16.60
N ASP A 47 -9.93 7.79 17.52
CA ASP A 47 -10.17 8.68 18.65
C ASP A 47 -8.92 9.54 18.88
N PRO A 48 -8.73 10.64 18.11
CA PRO A 48 -7.50 11.40 18.17
C PRO A 48 -7.35 12.07 19.53
N PRO A 49 -6.14 12.04 20.13
CA PRO A 49 -5.91 12.73 21.40
C PRO A 49 -5.93 14.25 21.21
N ASP A 50 -6.37 14.97 22.24
CA ASP A 50 -6.39 16.44 22.28
C ASP A 50 -4.99 17.08 22.16
N THR A 51 -3.95 16.32 22.51
CA THR A 51 -2.55 16.75 22.43
C THR A 51 -1.69 15.69 21.76
N PRO A 52 -0.52 16.06 21.18
CA PRO A 52 0.36 15.08 20.51
C PRO A 52 0.79 13.89 21.37
N TYR A 53 0.78 14.03 22.70
CA TYR A 53 1.17 12.98 23.66
C TYR A 53 0.01 12.49 24.52
N GLY A 54 -1.21 12.99 24.29
CA GLY A 54 -2.41 12.55 25.01
C GLY A 54 -2.80 11.11 24.73
N SER A 55 -3.60 10.53 25.62
CA SER A 55 -4.28 9.26 25.38
C SER A 55 -5.31 9.45 24.25
N GLY A 56 -5.48 8.39 23.47
CA GLY A 56 -6.39 8.37 22.31
C GLY A 56 -5.96 7.26 21.36
N HIS A 57 -6.71 7.08 20.27
CA HIS A 57 -6.48 6.04 19.27
C HIS A 57 -6.17 6.67 17.90
N ARG A 58 -4.90 6.58 17.45
CA ARG A 58 -4.38 7.25 16.25
C ARG A 58 -4.56 6.44 14.97
N GLY A 59 -5.63 5.62 14.93
CA GLY A 59 -5.96 4.73 13.84
C GLY A 59 -7.26 4.00 14.11
N ILE A 60 -7.47 2.92 13.40
CA ILE A 60 -8.54 1.95 13.69
C ILE A 60 -7.94 0.58 13.94
N ASP A 61 -8.58 -0.23 14.77
CA ASP A 61 -8.25 -1.64 14.95
C ASP A 61 -9.26 -2.49 14.20
N ILE A 62 -8.76 -3.34 13.32
CA ILE A 62 -9.57 -4.25 12.50
C ILE A 62 -9.28 -5.66 12.98
N ALA A 63 -10.29 -6.36 13.50
CA ALA A 63 -10.14 -7.73 13.95
C ALA A 63 -9.69 -8.64 12.82
N ALA A 64 -8.65 -9.40 13.06
CA ALA A 64 -8.08 -10.36 12.10
C ALA A 64 -7.24 -11.39 12.84
N GLU A 65 -7.33 -12.66 12.44
CA GLU A 65 -6.50 -13.72 12.99
C GLU A 65 -5.02 -13.46 12.76
N VAL A 66 -4.17 -13.90 13.71
CA VAL A 66 -2.71 -13.84 13.57
C VAL A 66 -2.27 -14.56 12.30
N GLY A 67 -1.39 -13.92 11.50
CA GLY A 67 -0.92 -14.49 10.24
C GLY A 67 -1.82 -14.21 9.04
N THR A 68 -2.91 -13.44 9.21
CA THR A 68 -3.72 -12.97 8.08
C THR A 68 -2.88 -12.04 7.19
N THR A 69 -2.98 -12.23 5.88
CA THR A 69 -2.26 -11.38 4.92
C THR A 69 -2.84 -9.97 4.92
N ILE A 70 -1.94 -9.00 5.06
CA ILE A 70 -2.23 -7.57 4.92
C ILE A 70 -1.83 -7.14 3.52
N VAL A 71 -2.73 -6.46 2.81
CA VAL A 71 -2.46 -5.91 1.48
C VAL A 71 -2.34 -4.38 1.51
N ALA A 72 -1.62 -3.82 0.53
CA ALA A 72 -1.56 -2.37 0.34
C ALA A 72 -2.91 -1.85 -0.15
N PRO A 73 -3.52 -0.85 0.49
CA PRO A 73 -4.85 -0.33 0.12
C PRO A 73 -4.82 0.49 -1.17
N ALA A 74 -3.66 0.94 -1.59
CA ALA A 74 -3.38 1.69 -2.82
C ALA A 74 -1.91 1.57 -3.19
N ASP A 75 -1.55 2.00 -4.39
CA ASP A 75 -0.16 2.14 -4.82
C ASP A 75 0.62 3.04 -3.86
N GLY A 76 1.93 2.79 -3.72
CA GLY A 76 2.78 3.64 -2.91
C GLY A 76 4.23 3.17 -2.85
N THR A 77 5.01 3.80 -1.99
CA THR A 77 6.39 3.43 -1.70
C THR A 77 6.56 3.16 -0.22
N VAL A 78 7.17 2.04 0.15
CA VAL A 78 7.43 1.70 1.54
C VAL A 78 8.44 2.69 2.12
N SER A 79 7.98 3.60 2.98
CA SER A 79 8.82 4.60 3.66
C SER A 79 9.50 4.03 4.90
N PHE A 80 8.89 3.02 5.54
CA PHE A 80 9.46 2.29 6.68
C PHE A 80 9.02 0.82 6.68
N ALA A 81 9.92 -0.10 7.05
CA ALA A 81 9.60 -1.51 7.29
C ALA A 81 10.61 -2.13 8.26
N GLY A 82 10.25 -2.23 9.53
CA GLY A 82 11.18 -2.71 10.56
C GLY A 82 10.59 -2.70 11.97
N PRO A 83 11.42 -3.04 12.99
CA PRO A 83 11.01 -3.03 14.38
C PRO A 83 11.04 -1.61 14.98
N ILE A 84 10.05 -1.33 15.83
CA ILE A 84 10.00 -0.20 16.75
C ILE A 84 9.59 -0.76 18.11
N GLY A 85 10.41 -0.57 19.13
CA GLY A 85 10.11 -1.09 20.48
C GLY A 85 9.92 -2.61 20.56
N GLY A 86 10.54 -3.39 19.66
CA GLY A 86 10.41 -4.85 19.61
C GLY A 86 9.25 -5.37 18.76
N TYR A 87 8.40 -4.49 18.22
CA TYR A 87 7.26 -4.85 17.36
C TYR A 87 7.51 -4.43 15.92
N LEU A 88 6.97 -5.19 14.95
CA LEU A 88 7.13 -4.90 13.53
C LEU A 88 6.09 -3.91 13.03
N PHE A 89 6.55 -2.98 12.19
CA PHE A 89 5.74 -1.96 11.52
C PHE A 89 6.10 -1.87 10.05
N VAL A 90 5.11 -1.53 9.23
CA VAL A 90 5.29 -1.11 7.85
C VAL A 90 4.57 0.21 7.66
N THR A 91 5.21 1.18 6.98
CA THR A 91 4.58 2.44 6.57
C THR A 91 4.74 2.61 5.07
N ILE A 92 3.67 2.98 4.40
CA ILE A 92 3.62 3.25 2.96
C ILE A 92 3.29 4.73 2.77
N ASP A 93 4.09 5.39 1.94
CA ASP A 93 3.82 6.71 1.42
C ASP A 93 3.06 6.57 0.10
N HIS A 94 1.84 7.09 0.03
CA HIS A 94 0.96 7.04 -1.14
C HIS A 94 1.06 8.30 -2.01
N GLY A 95 1.94 9.24 -1.65
CA GLY A 95 2.05 10.55 -2.29
C GLY A 95 1.01 11.55 -1.77
N GLY A 96 1.16 12.83 -2.19
CA GLY A 96 0.23 13.89 -1.78
C GLY A 96 0.14 14.13 -0.27
N GLY A 97 1.19 13.80 0.51
CA GLY A 97 1.18 13.89 1.97
C GLY A 97 0.48 12.75 2.70
N LEU A 98 -0.10 11.78 1.95
CA LEU A 98 -0.89 10.68 2.50
C LEU A 98 -0.01 9.45 2.79
N SER A 99 -0.08 8.91 4.00
CA SER A 99 0.64 7.69 4.38
C SER A 99 -0.21 6.78 5.26
N SER A 100 0.02 5.46 5.12
CA SER A 100 -0.59 4.43 5.97
C SER A 100 0.47 3.70 6.77
N THR A 101 0.15 3.34 8.02
CA THR A 101 1.03 2.57 8.92
C THR A 101 0.28 1.35 9.45
N TYR A 102 0.93 0.21 9.36
CA TYR A 102 0.48 -1.11 9.80
C TYR A 102 1.34 -1.51 10.99
N SER A 103 0.71 -1.76 12.12
CA SER A 103 1.41 -1.91 13.41
C SER A 103 1.22 -3.29 14.02
N TRP A 104 2.17 -3.71 14.89
CA TRP A 104 2.19 -4.97 15.65
C TRP A 104 2.07 -6.22 14.77
N LEU A 105 2.84 -6.22 13.69
CA LEU A 105 2.86 -7.28 12.68
C LEU A 105 3.61 -8.52 13.19
N SER A 106 3.20 -9.71 12.73
CA SER A 106 3.96 -10.95 12.94
C SER A 106 5.10 -11.11 11.94
N ALA A 107 4.90 -10.62 10.70
CA ALA A 107 5.93 -10.61 9.67
C ALA A 107 5.74 -9.44 8.70
N LYS A 108 6.86 -8.96 8.13
CA LYS A 108 6.86 -8.01 7.01
C LYS A 108 7.28 -8.73 5.73
N LEU A 109 6.60 -8.48 4.62
CA LEU A 109 6.87 -9.07 3.31
C LEU A 109 7.58 -8.11 2.37
N VAL A 110 7.75 -6.85 2.79
CA VAL A 110 8.34 -5.76 2.01
C VAL A 110 9.52 -5.12 2.74
N ARG A 111 10.28 -4.29 2.02
CA ARG A 111 11.44 -3.54 2.53
C ARG A 111 11.27 -2.06 2.24
N LYS A 112 11.90 -1.20 3.07
CA LYS A 112 11.96 0.24 2.82
C LYS A 112 12.50 0.52 1.41
N GLY A 113 11.89 1.49 0.73
CA GLY A 113 12.24 1.95 -0.62
C GLY A 113 11.58 1.16 -1.76
N VAL A 114 10.91 0.04 -1.47
CA VAL A 114 10.21 -0.74 -2.51
C VAL A 114 8.88 -0.08 -2.84
N ARG A 115 8.57 0.02 -4.15
CA ARG A 115 7.23 0.37 -4.63
C ARG A 115 6.31 -0.83 -4.43
N VAL A 116 5.11 -0.57 -3.94
CA VAL A 116 4.02 -1.54 -3.82
C VAL A 116 2.84 -1.09 -4.67
N LEU A 117 2.11 -2.07 -5.18
CA LEU A 117 0.88 -1.86 -5.94
C LEU A 117 -0.33 -2.10 -5.04
N HIS A 118 -1.45 -1.54 -5.41
CA HIS A 118 -2.75 -1.84 -4.85
C HIS A 118 -2.98 -3.36 -4.75
N ASP A 119 -3.54 -3.83 -3.64
CA ASP A 119 -3.76 -5.24 -3.29
C ASP A 119 -2.50 -6.13 -3.18
N GLN A 120 -1.30 -5.54 -3.25
CA GLN A 120 -0.07 -6.31 -3.06
C GLN A 120 0.10 -6.72 -1.59
N PRO A 121 0.42 -8.02 -1.28
CA PRO A 121 0.79 -8.45 0.06
C PRO A 121 2.01 -7.69 0.60
N ILE A 122 1.89 -7.12 1.81
CA ILE A 122 2.92 -6.29 2.45
C ILE A 122 3.38 -6.81 3.80
N ALA A 123 2.50 -7.51 4.53
CA ALA A 123 2.79 -8.00 5.87
C ALA A 123 1.81 -9.11 6.28
N LEU A 124 2.03 -9.66 7.47
CA LEU A 124 1.09 -10.54 8.16
C LEU A 124 0.67 -9.92 9.50
N THR A 125 -0.60 -10.06 9.87
CA THR A 125 -1.13 -9.60 11.15
C THR A 125 -0.44 -10.30 12.31
N GLY A 126 -0.17 -9.53 13.38
CA GLY A 126 0.23 -10.07 14.68
C GLY A 126 -0.96 -10.14 15.64
N TRP A 127 -0.64 -10.20 16.95
CA TRP A 127 -1.67 -10.20 17.99
C TRP A 127 -2.35 -8.82 18.14
N GLY A 128 -1.65 -7.75 17.77
CA GLY A 128 -2.06 -6.37 18.01
C GLY A 128 -1.22 -5.73 19.15
N HIS A 129 -1.70 -4.64 19.71
CA HIS A 129 -0.99 -3.92 20.78
C HIS A 129 -0.95 -4.74 22.09
N PRO A 130 0.02 -4.50 23.00
CA PRO A 130 0.07 -5.16 24.29
C PRO A 130 -1.22 -4.99 25.08
N GLY A 131 -1.74 -6.11 25.63
CA GLY A 131 -2.99 -6.13 26.41
C GLY A 131 -4.26 -6.20 25.56
N ALA A 132 -4.16 -6.28 24.25
CA ALA A 132 -5.33 -6.48 23.38
C ALA A 132 -6.06 -7.80 23.69
N PRO A 133 -7.40 -7.78 23.79
CA PRO A 133 -8.17 -8.99 24.13
C PRO A 133 -8.29 -9.96 22.95
N ILE A 134 -8.20 -9.48 21.71
CA ILE A 134 -8.28 -10.29 20.49
C ILE A 134 -7.25 -9.83 19.45
N PRO A 135 -6.85 -10.73 18.54
CA PRO A 135 -5.93 -10.37 17.46
C PRO A 135 -6.55 -9.31 16.52
N HIS A 136 -5.74 -8.35 16.10
CA HIS A 136 -6.18 -7.29 15.20
C HIS A 136 -5.01 -6.65 14.45
N LEU A 137 -5.33 -5.98 13.35
CA LEU A 137 -4.47 -5.01 12.69
C LEU A 137 -4.80 -3.62 13.20
N HIS A 138 -3.80 -2.90 13.71
CA HIS A 138 -3.91 -1.45 13.86
C HIS A 138 -3.48 -0.75 12.58
N LEU A 139 -4.38 0.04 11.99
CA LEU A 139 -4.17 0.86 10.81
C LEU A 139 -4.20 2.33 11.18
N GLY A 140 -3.09 3.02 11.06
CA GLY A 140 -2.99 4.48 11.18
C GLY A 140 -2.85 5.14 9.82
N VAL A 141 -3.51 6.29 9.63
CA VAL A 141 -3.37 7.09 8.40
C VAL A 141 -2.98 8.51 8.79
N LYS A 142 -2.04 9.10 8.02
CA LYS A 142 -1.66 10.51 8.15
C LYS A 142 -1.83 11.22 6.82
N LEU A 143 -2.32 12.46 6.92
CA LEU A 143 -2.30 13.45 5.85
C LEU A 143 -1.46 14.63 6.31
N ASP A 144 -0.40 14.95 5.58
CA ASP A 144 0.57 16.02 5.91
C ASP A 144 1.11 15.93 7.35
N GLY A 145 1.39 14.69 7.79
CA GLY A 145 1.91 14.39 9.12
C GLY A 145 0.88 14.34 10.26
N THR A 146 -0.37 14.74 10.01
CA THR A 146 -1.47 14.72 10.98
C THR A 146 -2.27 13.44 10.85
N TYR A 147 -2.60 12.77 11.97
CA TYR A 147 -3.46 11.60 11.95
C TYR A 147 -4.88 11.97 11.54
N VAL A 148 -5.45 11.20 10.63
CA VAL A 148 -6.83 11.31 10.15
C VAL A 148 -7.55 9.98 10.31
N ASP A 149 -8.89 10.01 10.35
CA ASP A 149 -9.68 8.78 10.42
C ASP A 149 -9.45 7.92 9.18
N PRO A 150 -8.89 6.70 9.32
CA PRO A 150 -8.67 5.80 8.19
C PRO A 150 -9.94 5.45 7.40
N LEU A 151 -11.11 5.47 8.04
CA LEU A 151 -12.39 5.20 7.38
C LEU A 151 -12.71 6.24 6.29
N SER A 152 -12.17 7.46 6.40
CA SER A 152 -12.32 8.48 5.34
C SER A 152 -11.60 8.14 4.04
N CYS A 153 -10.59 7.25 4.10
CA CYS A 153 -9.81 6.80 2.95
C CYS A 153 -10.30 5.46 2.40
N LEU A 154 -10.84 4.59 3.27
CA LEU A 154 -11.30 3.25 2.90
C LEU A 154 -12.61 3.32 2.13
N GLY A 155 -12.69 2.57 1.03
CA GLY A 155 -13.93 2.38 0.27
C GLY A 155 -14.95 1.50 1.01
N PRO A 156 -16.16 1.37 0.45
CA PRO A 156 -17.15 0.46 1.01
C PRO A 156 -16.60 -0.98 1.01
N VAL A 157 -16.92 -1.75 2.06
CA VAL A 157 -16.57 -3.17 2.12
C VAL A 157 -17.23 -3.90 0.95
N SER A 158 -16.43 -4.40 0.00
CA SER A 158 -16.96 -5.21 -1.09
C SER A 158 -17.29 -6.61 -0.56
N LEU A 159 -18.58 -6.94 -0.49
CA LEU A 159 -19.02 -8.29 -0.12
C LEU A 159 -18.58 -9.36 -1.12
N ALA A 160 -18.19 -8.98 -2.34
CA ALA A 160 -17.70 -9.90 -3.38
C ALA A 160 -16.40 -10.62 -2.96
N SER A 161 -15.61 -10.03 -2.07
CA SER A 161 -14.39 -10.68 -1.55
C SER A 161 -14.69 -11.77 -0.50
N PHE A 162 -15.93 -11.84 0.02
CA PHE A 162 -16.36 -12.80 1.04
C PHE A 162 -17.16 -13.98 0.48
N VAL A 163 -17.73 -13.84 -0.72
CA VAL A 163 -18.60 -14.86 -1.32
C VAL A 163 -17.80 -15.66 -2.36
N ARG A 164 -17.16 -16.74 -1.94
CA ARG A 164 -16.80 -17.83 -2.87
C ARG A 164 -18.05 -18.67 -3.09
N LEU A 165 -18.66 -18.53 -4.27
CA LEU A 165 -19.66 -19.48 -4.72
C LEU A 165 -18.95 -20.82 -4.91
N ALA A 166 -19.27 -21.82 -4.06
CA ALA A 166 -18.88 -23.19 -4.34
C ALA A 166 -19.60 -23.65 -5.61
N PRO A 167 -18.93 -24.37 -6.53
CA PRO A 167 -19.64 -24.99 -7.65
C PRO A 167 -20.70 -25.91 -7.08
N PHE A 168 -21.92 -25.80 -7.58
CA PHE A 168 -22.97 -26.80 -7.30
C PHE A 168 -22.51 -28.17 -7.82
N PRO A 169 -22.72 -29.24 -7.04
CA PRO A 169 -22.43 -30.62 -7.50
C PRO A 169 -23.30 -31.01 -8.70
#